data_8d5da55070b260fa0cfc78447d706ec7
#
_entry.id   8d5da55070b260fa0cfc78447d706ec7
#
_cell.length_a   1.000
_cell.length_b   1.000
_cell.length_c   1.000
_cell.angle_alpha   90.00
_cell.angle_beta   90.00
_cell.angle_gamma   90.00
#
_symmetry.space_group_name_H-M   'P 1'
#
loop_
_entity.id
_entity.type
_entity.pdbx_description
1 polymer ?
#
loop_
_entity_poly.entity_id
_entity_poly.type
_entity_poly.pdbx_seq_one_letter_code
_entity_poly.pdbx_strand_id
1 'polypeptide(L)'
;MKTIVLGPPGTGKTTTLLNEVDKYLKNTDPNRIGYFSFTQKAAYEARDRAVEKFNLTEDDLPYFRTLHSLAFRTLGIKKENVMQKKHYEDLGKKINIRLDYHEYDNEYSGIFSTNSDILRIIQLAKLRSITPERQYNLKEHTQDVSLRDLLIVSNEIEAYKKEYNLIDFTDMITQFVLSDASPKFDVVFIDE
;
A
#
# COMPACT_ATOMS: atom_id res chain seq x y z
N MET A 1 -11.22 21.77 -4.03
CA MET A 1 -10.15 22.31 -4.92
C MET A 1 -9.06 21.24 -4.99
N LYS A 2 -8.47 20.99 -6.16
CA LYS A 2 -7.34 20.05 -6.34
C LYS A 2 -6.15 20.84 -6.87
N THR A 3 -5.00 20.71 -6.21
CA THR A 3 -3.73 21.35 -6.64
C THR A 3 -2.69 20.28 -6.91
N ILE A 4 -1.92 20.39 -7.97
CA ILE A 4 -0.85 19.45 -8.33
C ILE A 4 0.46 20.22 -8.35
N VAL A 5 1.46 19.72 -7.61
CA VAL A 5 2.83 20.26 -7.59
C VAL A 5 3.73 19.31 -8.38
N LEU A 6 4.26 19.79 -9.50
CA LEU A 6 5.15 19.03 -10.37
C LEU A 6 6.59 19.52 -10.24
N GLY A 7 7.54 18.60 -10.30
CA GLY A 7 8.96 18.91 -10.32
C GLY A 7 9.83 17.65 -10.26
N PRO A 8 11.08 17.70 -10.76
CA PRO A 8 12.01 16.59 -10.65
C PRO A 8 12.40 16.30 -9.19
N PRO A 9 13.05 15.18 -8.90
CA PRO A 9 13.57 14.88 -7.56
C PRO A 9 14.47 16.02 -7.04
N GLY A 10 14.39 16.30 -5.74
CA GLY A 10 15.23 17.34 -5.09
C GLY A 10 14.75 18.78 -5.26
N THR A 11 13.64 19.06 -5.94
CA THR A 11 13.13 20.43 -6.15
C THR A 11 12.29 20.99 -5.00
N GLY A 12 12.25 20.30 -3.86
CA GLY A 12 11.53 20.80 -2.67
C GLY A 12 10.01 20.59 -2.70
N LYS A 13 9.49 19.58 -3.45
CA LYS A 13 8.07 19.27 -3.48
C LYS A 13 7.51 19.02 -2.08
N THR A 14 8.16 18.15 -1.30
CA THR A 14 7.79 17.86 0.09
C THR A 14 7.80 19.13 0.95
N THR A 15 8.81 19.99 0.80
CA THR A 15 8.87 21.27 1.50
C THR A 15 7.69 22.18 1.12
N THR A 16 7.33 22.21 -0.15
CA THR A 16 6.16 22.96 -0.64
C THR A 16 4.88 22.43 -0.01
N LEU A 17 4.69 21.10 0.02
CA LEU A 17 3.52 20.49 0.67
C LEU A 17 3.46 20.81 2.17
N LEU A 18 4.59 20.74 2.88
CA LEU A 18 4.65 21.10 4.30
C LEU A 18 4.37 22.60 4.55
N ASN A 19 4.73 23.49 3.62
CA ASN A 19 4.36 24.89 3.70
C ASN A 19 2.85 25.11 3.48
N GLU A 20 2.22 24.28 2.66
CA GLU A 20 0.75 24.30 2.54
C GLU A 20 0.09 23.71 3.82
N VAL A 21 0.62 22.63 4.40
CA VAL A 21 0.17 22.09 5.69
C VAL A 21 0.14 23.17 6.77
N ASP A 22 1.20 24.03 6.84
CA ASP A 22 1.29 25.16 7.77
C ASP A 22 0.08 26.11 7.68
N LYS A 23 -0.37 26.39 6.48
CA LYS A 23 -1.53 27.27 6.27
C LYS A 23 -2.81 26.66 6.85
N TYR A 24 -2.99 25.35 6.70
CA TYR A 24 -4.17 24.64 7.19
C TYR A 24 -4.12 24.47 8.71
N LEU A 25 -2.96 24.17 9.29
CA LEU A 25 -2.81 23.98 10.75
C LEU A 25 -3.19 25.22 11.56
N LYS A 26 -3.19 26.41 10.95
CA LYS A 26 -3.63 27.66 11.62
C LYS A 26 -5.13 27.68 11.91
N ASN A 27 -5.94 26.99 11.12
CA ASN A 27 -7.40 27.08 11.18
C ASN A 27 -8.11 25.73 11.11
N THR A 28 -7.36 24.61 11.07
CA THR A 28 -7.90 23.25 10.90
C THR A 28 -7.30 22.35 11.98
N ASP A 29 -8.15 21.55 12.62
CA ASP A 29 -7.69 20.55 13.57
C ASP A 29 -6.71 19.57 12.86
N PRO A 30 -5.52 19.33 13.42
CA PRO A 30 -4.56 18.38 12.88
C PRO A 30 -5.14 17.00 12.56
N ASN A 31 -6.12 16.53 13.36
CA ASN A 31 -6.86 15.29 13.12
C ASN A 31 -7.74 15.30 11.85
N ARG A 32 -7.88 16.44 11.21
CA ARG A 32 -8.62 16.59 9.94
C ARG A 32 -7.73 16.85 8.75
N ILE A 33 -6.40 16.72 8.95
CA ILE A 33 -5.38 16.87 7.91
C ILE A 33 -4.77 15.50 7.64
N GLY A 34 -4.95 14.98 6.42
CA GLY A 34 -4.28 13.77 5.94
C GLY A 34 -3.01 14.13 5.18
N TYR A 35 -1.88 13.50 5.52
CA TYR A 35 -0.64 13.56 4.76
C TYR A 35 -0.19 12.13 4.45
N PHE A 36 -0.27 11.76 3.19
CA PHE A 36 0.03 10.41 2.76
C PHE A 36 1.23 10.40 1.83
N SER A 37 2.20 9.53 2.14
CA SER A 37 3.34 9.25 1.29
C SER A 37 3.36 7.79 0.89
N PHE A 38 4.11 7.49 -0.17
CA PHE A 38 4.26 6.15 -0.68
C PHE A 38 5.06 5.23 0.26
N THR A 39 6.08 5.78 0.93
CA THR A 39 6.92 5.02 1.87
C THR A 39 6.70 5.46 3.31
N GLN A 40 6.90 4.54 4.27
CA GLN A 40 6.85 4.88 5.69
C GLN A 40 7.91 5.91 6.07
N LYS A 41 9.13 5.75 5.52
CA LYS A 41 10.23 6.68 5.76
C LYS A 41 9.87 8.10 5.36
N ALA A 42 9.34 8.29 4.15
CA ALA A 42 8.92 9.62 3.69
C ALA A 42 7.76 10.20 4.51
N ALA A 43 6.79 9.35 4.89
CA ALA A 43 5.68 9.78 5.75
C ALA A 43 6.16 10.22 7.15
N TYR A 44 7.09 9.47 7.75
CA TYR A 44 7.64 9.81 9.07
C TYR A 44 8.56 11.04 9.00
N GLU A 45 9.39 11.15 7.96
CA GLU A 45 10.21 12.34 7.75
C GLU A 45 9.34 13.61 7.62
N ALA A 46 8.23 13.54 6.89
CA ALA A 46 7.28 14.64 6.79
C ALA A 46 6.61 14.95 8.13
N ARG A 47 6.23 13.91 8.89
CA ARG A 47 5.66 14.07 10.24
C ARG A 47 6.65 14.73 11.20
N ASP A 48 7.88 14.23 11.25
CA ASP A 48 8.92 14.73 12.17
C ASP A 48 9.25 16.20 11.87
N ARG A 49 9.34 16.56 10.60
CA ARG A 49 9.49 17.96 10.17
C ARG A 49 8.29 18.83 10.58
N ALA A 50 7.08 18.30 10.50
CA ALA A 50 5.87 19.01 10.93
C ALA A 50 5.83 19.18 12.45
N VAL A 51 6.18 18.12 13.20
CA VAL A 51 6.30 18.14 14.66
C VAL A 51 7.28 19.24 15.11
N GLU A 52 8.48 19.27 14.55
CA GLU A 52 9.49 20.28 14.86
C GLU A 52 9.05 21.69 14.47
N LYS A 53 8.53 21.86 13.25
CA LYS A 53 8.16 23.17 12.69
C LYS A 53 6.99 23.82 13.41
N PHE A 54 6.00 23.01 13.86
CA PHE A 54 4.74 23.51 14.41
C PHE A 54 4.64 23.33 15.92
N ASN A 55 5.70 22.81 16.56
CA ASN A 55 5.74 22.53 18.01
C ASN A 55 4.57 21.61 18.44
N LEU A 56 4.31 20.57 17.66
CA LEU A 56 3.32 19.53 17.88
C LEU A 56 3.97 18.26 18.43
N THR A 57 3.14 17.27 18.76
CA THR A 57 3.58 15.90 19.07
C THR A 57 3.24 14.95 17.91
N GLU A 58 3.80 13.75 17.93
CA GLU A 58 3.43 12.72 16.94
C GLU A 58 1.95 12.33 17.02
N ASP A 59 1.39 12.36 18.22
CA ASP A 59 -0.03 12.04 18.47
C ASP A 59 -0.98 13.10 17.91
N ASP A 60 -0.51 14.34 17.74
CA ASP A 60 -1.29 15.41 17.10
C ASP A 60 -1.41 15.20 15.58
N LEU A 61 -0.54 14.38 14.97
CA LEU A 61 -0.50 14.15 13.53
C LEU A 61 -0.80 12.68 13.17
N PRO A 62 -1.94 12.11 13.58
CA PRO A 62 -2.24 10.68 13.45
C PRO A 62 -2.36 10.20 12.00
N TYR A 63 -2.53 11.11 11.06
CA TYR A 63 -2.73 10.80 9.63
C TYR A 63 -1.56 11.22 8.74
N PHE A 64 -0.38 11.43 9.33
CA PHE A 64 0.89 11.53 8.59
C PHE A 64 1.50 10.14 8.45
N ARG A 65 1.09 9.40 7.40
CA ARG A 65 1.42 7.98 7.22
C ARG A 65 1.25 7.50 5.78
N THR A 66 1.48 6.22 5.54
CA THR A 66 1.12 5.60 4.24
C THR A 66 -0.36 5.20 4.22
N LEU A 67 -0.93 5.09 3.01
CA LEU A 67 -2.31 4.59 2.85
C LEU A 67 -2.49 3.18 3.41
N HIS A 68 -1.49 2.30 3.28
CA HIS A 68 -1.55 0.97 3.89
C HIS A 68 -1.60 1.03 5.41
N SER A 69 -0.82 1.91 6.03
CA SER A 69 -0.87 2.10 7.49
C SER A 69 -2.22 2.66 7.95
N LEU A 70 -2.85 3.53 7.15
CA LEU A 70 -4.21 4.00 7.42
C LEU A 70 -5.21 2.85 7.33
N ALA A 71 -5.21 2.11 6.20
CA ALA A 71 -6.10 0.99 5.97
C ALA A 71 -5.96 -0.09 7.06
N PHE A 72 -4.73 -0.47 7.39
CA PHE A 72 -4.41 -1.45 8.43
C PHE A 72 -5.06 -1.10 9.77
N ARG A 73 -4.92 0.17 10.21
CA ARG A 73 -5.49 0.63 11.48
C ARG A 73 -7.00 0.76 11.42
N THR A 74 -7.52 1.36 10.35
CA THR A 74 -8.97 1.62 10.22
C THR A 74 -9.77 0.33 10.13
N LEU A 75 -9.24 -0.68 9.45
CA LEU A 75 -9.87 -2.00 9.33
C LEU A 75 -9.63 -2.89 10.57
N GLY A 76 -8.81 -2.46 11.52
CA GLY A 76 -8.48 -3.27 12.70
C GLY A 76 -7.74 -4.57 12.36
N ILE A 77 -6.98 -4.59 11.27
CA ILE A 77 -6.24 -5.78 10.83
C ILE A 77 -5.13 -6.08 11.84
N LYS A 78 -5.00 -7.34 12.24
CA LYS A 78 -3.90 -7.80 13.08
C LYS A 78 -2.72 -8.21 12.22
N LYS A 79 -1.49 -8.03 12.75
CA LYS A 79 -0.27 -8.34 12.03
C LYS A 79 -0.18 -9.81 11.59
N GLU A 80 -0.69 -10.72 12.43
CA GLU A 80 -0.77 -12.15 12.14
C GLU A 80 -1.72 -12.50 10.99
N ASN A 81 -2.65 -11.62 10.66
CA ASN A 81 -3.59 -11.80 9.54
C ASN A 81 -3.07 -11.23 8.21
N VAL A 82 -1.84 -10.69 8.17
CA VAL A 82 -1.24 -10.22 6.92
C VAL A 82 -0.42 -11.33 6.28
N MET A 83 -0.63 -11.55 4.98
CA MET A 83 0.18 -12.46 4.18
C MET A 83 1.66 -12.06 4.24
N GLN A 84 2.52 -13.04 4.55
CA GLN A 84 3.97 -12.89 4.67
C GLN A 84 4.67 -13.89 3.77
N LYS A 85 5.97 -13.74 3.57
CA LYS A 85 6.81 -14.63 2.77
C LYS A 85 6.57 -16.12 3.07
N LYS A 86 6.54 -16.49 4.35
CA LYS A 86 6.30 -17.88 4.78
C LYS A 86 5.01 -18.47 4.21
N HIS A 87 3.95 -17.67 4.07
CA HIS A 87 2.66 -18.16 3.55
C HIS A 87 2.73 -18.47 2.05
N TYR A 88 3.47 -17.67 1.27
CA TYR A 88 3.72 -17.95 -0.14
C TYR A 88 4.63 -19.17 -0.33
N GLU A 89 5.64 -19.34 0.54
CA GLU A 89 6.52 -20.52 0.52
C GLU A 89 5.73 -21.81 0.86
N ASP A 90 4.87 -21.78 1.86
CA ASP A 90 4.04 -22.93 2.26
C ASP A 90 3.02 -23.27 1.17
N LEU A 91 2.37 -22.27 0.61
CA LEU A 91 1.46 -22.45 -0.51
C LEU A 91 2.21 -23.03 -1.72
N GLY A 92 3.38 -22.48 -2.07
CA GLY A 92 4.21 -22.99 -3.16
C GLY A 92 4.59 -24.46 -3.01
N LYS A 93 4.94 -24.89 -1.79
CA LYS A 93 5.18 -26.30 -1.48
C LYS A 93 3.93 -27.15 -1.68
N LYS A 94 2.76 -26.68 -1.18
CA LYS A 94 1.47 -27.38 -1.30
C LYS A 94 1.09 -27.67 -2.75
N ILE A 95 1.30 -26.69 -3.64
CA ILE A 95 0.93 -26.80 -5.06
C ILE A 95 2.08 -27.22 -5.98
N ASN A 96 3.26 -27.46 -5.41
CA ASN A 96 4.49 -27.80 -6.14
C ASN A 96 4.86 -26.76 -7.24
N ILE A 97 4.65 -25.49 -6.95
CA ILE A 97 5.04 -24.34 -7.78
C ILE A 97 5.86 -23.38 -6.93
N ARG A 98 7.07 -23.02 -7.39
CA ARG A 98 7.90 -22.07 -6.66
C ARG A 98 7.32 -20.66 -6.75
N LEU A 99 7.02 -20.07 -5.57
CA LEU A 99 6.51 -18.72 -5.44
C LEU A 99 7.57 -17.87 -4.71
N ASP A 100 8.39 -17.17 -5.48
CA ASP A 100 9.43 -16.30 -4.94
C ASP A 100 8.83 -14.96 -4.51
N TYR A 101 8.68 -14.78 -3.21
CA TYR A 101 8.21 -13.57 -2.57
C TYR A 101 9.36 -12.94 -1.78
N HIS A 102 9.63 -11.67 -2.01
CA HIS A 102 10.60 -10.90 -1.26
C HIS A 102 9.87 -9.84 -0.43
N GLU A 103 10.03 -9.92 0.89
CA GLU A 103 9.70 -8.80 1.75
C GLU A 103 10.83 -7.78 1.60
N TYR A 104 10.53 -6.60 1.09
CA TYR A 104 11.43 -5.48 1.28
C TYR A 104 11.35 -5.06 2.74
N ASP A 105 12.53 -4.99 3.39
CA ASP A 105 12.65 -4.41 4.71
C ASP A 105 11.86 -3.10 4.79
N ASN A 106 10.99 -3.02 5.75
CA ASN A 106 10.15 -1.95 6.32
C ASN A 106 10.08 -0.56 5.64
N GLU A 107 10.90 -0.25 4.62
CA GLU A 107 10.96 1.06 3.97
C GLU A 107 9.88 1.26 2.89
N TYR A 108 9.35 0.17 2.32
CA TYR A 108 8.33 0.21 1.26
C TYR A 108 7.07 -0.51 1.73
N SER A 109 6.24 0.18 2.48
CA SER A 109 4.97 -0.39 2.90
C SER A 109 4.06 -0.63 1.69
N GLY A 110 3.76 -1.88 1.44
CA GLY A 110 2.71 -2.30 0.52
C GLY A 110 3.15 -2.73 -0.87
N ILE A 111 4.42 -2.61 -1.24
CA ILE A 111 4.95 -3.22 -2.47
C ILE A 111 5.82 -4.39 -2.07
N PHE A 112 5.42 -5.59 -2.47
CA PHE A 112 6.34 -6.70 -2.48
C PHE A 112 7.02 -6.81 -3.83
N SER A 113 8.29 -7.14 -3.85
CA SER A 113 8.91 -7.56 -5.08
C SER A 113 8.87 -9.08 -5.18
N THR A 114 8.72 -9.53 -6.38
CA THR A 114 8.75 -10.96 -6.69
C THR A 114 9.50 -11.20 -7.98
N ASN A 115 10.31 -12.25 -8.00
CA ASN A 115 10.88 -12.77 -9.24
C ASN A 115 9.92 -13.77 -9.92
N SER A 116 8.77 -14.05 -9.31
CA SER A 116 7.72 -14.90 -9.88
C SER A 116 6.79 -14.09 -10.76
N ASP A 117 6.85 -14.28 -12.07
CA ASP A 117 5.92 -13.64 -13.01
C ASP A 117 4.46 -14.00 -12.71
N ILE A 118 4.18 -15.19 -12.18
CA ILE A 118 2.82 -15.60 -11.77
C ILE A 118 2.30 -14.63 -10.68
N LEU A 119 3.06 -14.41 -9.62
CA LEU A 119 2.64 -13.49 -8.55
C LEU A 119 2.51 -12.05 -9.06
N ARG A 120 3.42 -11.63 -9.96
CA ARG A 120 3.36 -10.30 -10.58
C ARG A 120 2.11 -10.12 -11.43
N ILE A 121 1.73 -11.11 -12.23
CA ILE A 121 0.51 -11.06 -13.04
C ILE A 121 -0.72 -10.97 -12.15
N ILE A 122 -0.80 -11.77 -11.07
CA ILE A 122 -1.91 -11.75 -10.12
C ILE A 122 -2.01 -10.37 -9.45
N GLN A 123 -0.89 -9.81 -8.99
CA GLN A 123 -0.86 -8.50 -8.36
C GLN A 123 -1.30 -7.38 -9.31
N LEU A 124 -0.78 -7.37 -10.55
CA LEU A 124 -1.18 -6.38 -11.55
C LEU A 124 -2.65 -6.49 -11.91
N ALA A 125 -3.18 -7.70 -12.00
CA ALA A 125 -4.60 -7.94 -12.24
C ALA A 125 -5.47 -7.29 -11.14
N LYS A 126 -5.11 -7.50 -9.87
CA LYS A 126 -5.80 -6.89 -8.73
C LYS A 126 -5.72 -5.36 -8.75
N LEU A 127 -4.53 -4.79 -8.96
CA LEU A 127 -4.33 -3.34 -9.04
C LEU A 127 -5.14 -2.70 -10.17
N ARG A 128 -5.30 -3.40 -11.30
CA ARG A 128 -6.07 -2.96 -12.46
C ARG A 128 -7.57 -3.30 -12.37
N SER A 129 -7.98 -4.00 -11.31
CA SER A 129 -9.36 -4.50 -11.15
C SER A 129 -9.84 -5.34 -12.35
N ILE A 130 -8.96 -6.19 -12.88
CA ILE A 130 -9.24 -7.14 -13.96
C ILE A 130 -8.92 -8.57 -13.53
N THR A 131 -9.34 -9.57 -14.30
CA THR A 131 -9.04 -10.97 -14.01
C THR A 131 -7.56 -11.30 -14.30
N PRO A 132 -6.95 -12.28 -13.58
CA PRO A 132 -5.60 -12.76 -13.88
C PRO A 132 -5.44 -13.22 -15.33
N GLU A 133 -6.47 -13.88 -15.89
CA GLU A 133 -6.49 -14.30 -17.29
C GLU A 133 -6.43 -13.10 -18.27
N ARG A 134 -7.17 -12.03 -17.99
CA ARG A 134 -7.13 -10.80 -18.80
C ARG A 134 -5.75 -10.15 -18.72
N GLN A 135 -5.15 -10.09 -17.52
CA GLN A 135 -3.80 -9.55 -17.33
C GLN A 135 -2.76 -10.39 -18.07
N TYR A 136 -2.87 -11.72 -18.02
CA TYR A 136 -2.01 -12.64 -18.76
C TYR A 136 -2.04 -12.37 -20.28
N ASN A 137 -3.22 -12.17 -20.84
CA ASN A 137 -3.40 -11.91 -22.26
C ASN A 137 -2.82 -10.56 -22.73
N LEU A 138 -2.48 -9.64 -21.83
CA LEU A 138 -1.74 -8.42 -22.17
C LEU A 138 -0.27 -8.67 -22.51
N LYS A 139 0.26 -9.88 -22.21
CA LYS A 139 1.64 -10.31 -22.50
C LYS A 139 2.72 -9.38 -21.90
N GLU A 140 2.44 -8.82 -20.73
CA GLU A 140 3.37 -7.96 -20.00
C GLU A 140 4.24 -8.76 -18.99
N HIS A 141 4.55 -10.01 -19.31
CA HIS A 141 5.42 -10.91 -18.52
C HIS A 141 6.60 -11.37 -19.33
N THR A 142 7.71 -11.66 -18.65
CA THR A 142 9.00 -11.96 -19.29
C THR A 142 9.34 -13.46 -19.32
N GLN A 143 8.72 -14.25 -18.45
CA GLN A 143 8.95 -15.69 -18.35
C GLN A 143 7.82 -16.46 -19.06
N ASP A 144 8.11 -17.68 -19.45
CA ASP A 144 7.09 -18.58 -20.01
C ASP A 144 6.20 -19.10 -18.86
N VAL A 145 5.09 -18.39 -18.64
CA VAL A 145 4.08 -18.72 -17.61
C VAL A 145 2.93 -19.43 -18.28
N SER A 146 2.59 -20.62 -17.80
CA SER A 146 1.40 -21.33 -18.22
C SER A 146 0.14 -20.62 -17.67
N LEU A 147 -0.85 -20.36 -18.52
CA LEU A 147 -2.15 -19.84 -18.08
C LEU A 147 -2.80 -20.78 -17.05
N ARG A 148 -2.63 -22.08 -17.21
CA ARG A 148 -3.13 -23.09 -16.26
C ARG A 148 -2.52 -22.90 -14.89
N ASP A 149 -1.20 -22.75 -14.79
CA ASP A 149 -0.50 -22.58 -13.53
C ASP A 149 -0.86 -21.24 -12.88
N LEU A 150 -0.99 -20.18 -13.68
CA LEU A 150 -1.46 -18.89 -13.20
C LEU A 150 -2.85 -19.00 -12.53
N LEU A 151 -3.79 -19.67 -13.17
CA LEU A 151 -5.15 -19.82 -12.63
C LEU A 151 -5.17 -20.70 -11.39
N ILE A 152 -4.38 -21.79 -11.36
CA ILE A 152 -4.21 -22.65 -10.17
C ILE A 152 -3.67 -21.78 -9.01
N VAL A 153 -2.56 -21.09 -9.21
CA VAL A 153 -1.94 -20.27 -8.16
C VAL A 153 -2.88 -19.17 -7.68
N SER A 154 -3.56 -18.49 -8.58
CA SER A 154 -4.50 -17.43 -8.22
C SER A 154 -5.65 -17.96 -7.33
N ASN A 155 -6.25 -19.10 -7.71
CA ASN A 155 -7.32 -19.70 -6.95
C ASN A 155 -6.83 -20.22 -5.57
N GLU A 156 -5.66 -20.85 -5.52
CA GLU A 156 -5.10 -21.36 -4.28
C GLU A 156 -4.68 -20.24 -3.33
N ILE A 157 -4.18 -19.10 -3.81
CA ILE A 157 -3.93 -17.91 -2.97
C ILE A 157 -5.21 -17.45 -2.30
N GLU A 158 -6.31 -17.31 -3.05
CA GLU A 158 -7.59 -16.87 -2.49
C GLU A 158 -8.17 -17.90 -1.51
N ALA A 159 -8.07 -19.19 -1.83
CA ALA A 159 -8.48 -20.27 -0.93
C ALA A 159 -7.66 -20.29 0.38
N TYR A 160 -6.34 -20.14 0.26
CA TYR A 160 -5.41 -20.09 1.39
C TYR A 160 -5.69 -18.87 2.29
N LYS A 161 -5.89 -17.70 1.70
CA LYS A 161 -6.25 -16.50 2.47
C LYS A 161 -7.55 -16.69 3.24
N LYS A 162 -8.54 -17.31 2.63
CA LYS A 162 -9.83 -17.59 3.26
C LYS A 162 -9.69 -18.62 4.39
N GLU A 163 -8.94 -19.70 4.17
CA GLU A 163 -8.71 -20.77 5.14
C GLU A 163 -8.02 -20.26 6.41
N TYR A 164 -6.99 -19.42 6.26
CA TYR A 164 -6.18 -18.91 7.37
C TYR A 164 -6.55 -17.51 7.83
N ASN A 165 -7.65 -16.94 7.33
CA ASN A 165 -8.10 -15.58 7.62
C ASN A 165 -7.00 -14.53 7.39
N LEU A 166 -6.37 -14.59 6.20
CA LEU A 166 -5.27 -13.73 5.80
C LEU A 166 -5.73 -12.69 4.78
N ILE A 167 -5.02 -11.58 4.75
CA ILE A 167 -5.20 -10.49 3.78
C ILE A 167 -3.84 -10.10 3.19
N ASP A 168 -3.77 -9.87 1.90
CA ASP A 168 -2.59 -9.25 1.29
C ASP A 168 -2.70 -7.72 1.23
N PHE A 169 -1.60 -7.05 0.89
CA PHE A 169 -1.56 -5.58 0.86
C PHE A 169 -2.52 -4.96 -0.16
N THR A 170 -2.73 -5.60 -1.31
CA THR A 170 -3.67 -5.08 -2.32
C THR A 170 -5.11 -5.23 -1.86
N ASP A 171 -5.45 -6.37 -1.25
CA ASP A 171 -6.78 -6.59 -0.67
C ASP A 171 -7.06 -5.60 0.47
N MET A 172 -6.04 -5.26 1.27
CA MET A 172 -6.18 -4.29 2.37
C MET A 172 -6.66 -2.93 1.86
N ILE A 173 -6.05 -2.42 0.79
CA ILE A 173 -6.49 -1.15 0.18
C ILE A 173 -7.88 -1.30 -0.44
N THR A 174 -8.15 -2.40 -1.12
CA THR A 174 -9.47 -2.67 -1.72
C THR A 174 -10.56 -2.71 -0.66
N GLN A 175 -10.34 -3.45 0.44
CA GLN A 175 -11.29 -3.51 1.55
C GLN A 175 -11.48 -2.16 2.23
N PHE A 176 -10.41 -1.39 2.40
CA PHE A 176 -10.49 -0.04 2.96
C PHE A 176 -11.37 0.87 2.11
N VAL A 177 -11.19 0.86 0.80
CA VAL A 177 -12.02 1.65 -0.13
C VAL A 177 -13.49 1.21 -0.07
N LEU A 178 -13.75 -0.09 -0.01
CA LEU A 178 -15.11 -0.64 0.03
C LEU A 178 -15.81 -0.47 1.39
N SER A 179 -15.06 -0.32 2.47
CA SER A 179 -15.61 -0.22 3.83
C SER A 179 -16.26 1.13 4.15
N ASP A 180 -16.02 2.15 3.32
CA ASP A 180 -16.40 3.55 3.57
C ASP A 180 -15.98 4.08 4.96
N ALA A 181 -14.96 3.45 5.55
CA ALA A 181 -14.48 3.75 6.90
C ALA A 181 -13.38 4.82 6.92
N SER A 182 -13.19 5.55 5.82
CA SER A 182 -12.18 6.60 5.74
C SER A 182 -12.46 7.72 6.75
N PRO A 183 -11.47 8.18 7.51
CA PRO A 183 -11.61 9.39 8.32
C PRO A 183 -12.04 10.59 7.45
N LYS A 184 -12.79 11.50 8.04
CA LYS A 184 -13.20 12.72 7.34
C LYS A 184 -12.09 13.76 7.42
N PHE A 185 -11.51 14.08 6.30
CA PHE A 185 -10.48 15.11 6.15
C PHE A 185 -11.05 16.40 5.59
N ASP A 186 -10.54 17.54 6.07
CA ASP A 186 -10.76 18.84 5.44
C ASP A 186 -9.77 19.07 4.29
N VAL A 187 -8.58 18.50 4.42
CA VAL A 187 -7.54 18.53 3.39
C VAL A 187 -6.72 17.25 3.41
N VAL A 188 -6.31 16.82 2.24
CA VAL A 188 -5.41 15.68 2.05
C VAL A 188 -4.22 16.11 1.18
N PHE A 189 -3.03 15.83 1.66
CA PHE A 189 -1.77 15.96 0.95
C PHE A 189 -1.27 14.57 0.54
N ILE A 190 -0.81 14.45 -0.70
CA ILE A 190 -0.22 13.21 -1.21
C ILE A 190 1.18 13.55 -1.72
N ASP A 191 2.19 12.94 -1.13
CA ASP A 191 3.61 13.10 -1.46
C ASP A 191 4.17 11.78 -2.01
N GLU A 192 4.82 11.85 -3.16
CA GLU A 192 5.42 10.69 -3.84
C GLU A 192 6.91 10.54 -3.49
#